data_3bc48573833620ca5b80dd3c23648657
#
_entry.id   3bc48573833620ca5b80dd3c23648657
#
_cell.length_a   1.000
_cell.length_b   1.000
_cell.length_c   1.000
_cell.angle_alpha   90.00
_cell.angle_beta   90.00
_cell.angle_gamma   90.00
#
_symmetry.space_group_name_H-M   'P 1'
#
loop_
_entity.id
_entity.type
_entity.pdbx_description
1 polymer ?
#
loop_
_entity_poly.entity_id
_entity_poly.type
_entity_poly.pdbx_seq_one_letter_code
_entity_poly.pdbx_strand_id
1 'polypeptide(L)'
;MIYIYLVLAEVLALVAQEYLPGLPYGAHIYLLPLVFFYGALAAPLPGMLFLAFTCGFMWDALVATQIVDGNLEISLGWSIVVFAGLGAIMNGFRPLFQRGHGWEIHCLLSGPLLSIFVLSEYLMITFRRGGFYFPKIIWWRIGGEGLAAMIVSPIVFLVLHWLALSFGLIPPREVREAVAQQ
;
A
#
# COMPACT_ATOMS: atom_id res chain seq x y z
N MET A 1 10.45 -15.88 -8.04
CA MET A 1 11.40 -14.76 -7.83
C MET A 1 10.71 -13.43 -7.59
N ILE A 2 9.65 -13.06 -8.33
CA ILE A 2 8.97 -11.77 -8.16
C ILE A 2 8.45 -11.51 -6.74
N TYR A 3 7.92 -12.53 -6.05
CA TYR A 3 7.41 -12.38 -4.67
C TYR A 3 8.51 -12.06 -3.65
N ILE A 4 9.67 -12.68 -3.78
CA ILE A 4 10.83 -12.39 -2.90
C ILE A 4 11.26 -10.93 -3.08
N TYR A 5 11.31 -10.47 -4.33
CA TYR A 5 11.60 -9.07 -4.65
C TYR A 5 10.57 -8.13 -4.02
N LEU A 6 9.26 -8.42 -4.17
CA LEU A 6 8.21 -7.55 -3.64
C LEU A 6 8.21 -7.52 -2.11
N VAL A 7 8.38 -8.67 -1.44
CA VAL A 7 8.50 -8.72 0.03
C VAL A 7 9.75 -7.95 0.51
N LEU A 8 10.88 -8.08 -0.18
CA LEU A 8 12.07 -7.29 0.14
C LEU A 8 11.82 -5.79 -0.04
N ALA A 9 11.11 -5.41 -1.10
CA ALA A 9 10.72 -4.02 -1.32
C ALA A 9 9.76 -3.51 -0.23
N GLU A 10 8.82 -4.34 0.27
CA GLU A 10 7.96 -4.01 1.42
C GLU A 10 8.78 -3.75 2.68
N VAL A 11 9.75 -4.61 3.00
CA VAL A 11 10.65 -4.42 4.15
C VAL A 11 11.46 -3.14 4.02
N LEU A 12 12.03 -2.88 2.84
CA LEU A 12 12.80 -1.65 2.59
C LEU A 12 11.91 -0.41 2.69
N ALA A 13 10.68 -0.47 2.18
CA ALA A 13 9.72 0.62 2.28
C ALA A 13 9.32 0.90 3.73
N LEU A 14 9.11 -0.16 4.54
CA LEU A 14 8.82 -0.05 5.97
C LEU A 14 9.95 0.68 6.71
N VAL A 15 11.19 0.29 6.45
CA VAL A 15 12.36 0.94 7.07
C VAL A 15 12.51 2.38 6.57
N ALA A 16 12.38 2.61 5.25
CA ALA A 16 12.57 3.92 4.66
C ALA A 16 11.52 4.95 5.13
N GLN A 17 10.27 4.54 5.32
CA GLN A 17 9.21 5.45 5.76
C GLN A 17 9.47 6.03 7.17
N GLU A 18 10.19 5.32 8.05
CA GLU A 18 10.54 5.81 9.40
C GLU A 18 11.50 7.01 9.37
N TYR A 19 12.26 7.16 8.28
CA TYR A 19 13.19 8.28 8.09
C TYR A 19 12.56 9.46 7.34
N LEU A 20 11.32 9.32 6.85
CA LEU A 20 10.66 10.41 6.15
C LEU A 20 10.14 11.47 7.14
N PRO A 21 10.25 12.75 6.79
CA PRO A 21 9.75 13.82 7.64
C PRO A 21 8.23 13.75 7.73
N GLY A 22 7.70 14.02 8.92
CA GLY A 22 6.27 14.21 9.13
C GLY A 22 5.76 15.42 8.34
N LEU A 23 4.56 15.28 7.80
CA LEU A 23 3.85 16.33 7.10
C LEU A 23 3.05 17.22 8.09
N PRO A 24 2.61 18.42 7.67
CA PRO A 24 1.72 19.24 8.49
C PRO A 24 0.49 18.48 8.96
N TYR A 25 -0.02 18.88 10.12
CA TYR A 25 -1.21 18.27 10.77
C TYR A 25 -1.04 16.80 11.19
N GLY A 26 0.20 16.31 11.33
CA GLY A 26 0.48 14.94 11.76
C GLY A 26 0.25 13.88 10.67
N ALA A 27 0.17 14.29 9.41
CA ALA A 27 0.16 13.35 8.30
C ALA A 27 1.56 12.76 8.07
N HIS A 28 1.61 11.55 7.53
CA HIS A 28 2.85 10.83 7.23
C HIS A 28 2.86 10.34 5.78
N ILE A 29 4.06 10.10 5.26
CA ILE A 29 4.25 9.48 3.96
C ILE A 29 4.45 7.98 4.20
N TYR A 30 3.46 7.19 3.84
CA TYR A 30 3.51 5.74 3.97
C TYR A 30 3.96 5.09 2.66
N LEU A 31 5.19 4.57 2.64
CA LEU A 31 5.75 3.89 1.46
C LEU A 31 5.30 2.43 1.37
N LEU A 32 5.14 1.76 2.51
CA LEU A 32 4.76 0.34 2.54
C LEU A 32 3.45 0.05 1.79
N PRO A 33 2.33 0.77 2.02
CA PRO A 33 1.12 0.59 1.23
C PRO A 33 1.30 0.83 -0.27
N LEU A 34 2.14 1.81 -0.66
CA LEU A 34 2.39 2.10 -2.09
C LEU A 34 3.13 0.95 -2.79
N VAL A 35 4.11 0.36 -2.12
CA VAL A 35 4.82 -0.83 -2.63
C VAL A 35 3.86 -2.02 -2.74
N PHE A 36 3.02 -2.23 -1.72
CA PHE A 36 1.97 -3.25 -1.77
C PHE A 36 0.99 -3.03 -2.93
N PHE A 37 0.53 -1.80 -3.19
CA PHE A 37 -0.38 -1.52 -4.31
C PHE A 37 0.26 -1.82 -5.67
N TYR A 38 1.55 -1.53 -5.82
CA TYR A 38 2.29 -1.97 -7.01
C TYR A 38 2.30 -3.51 -7.13
N GLY A 39 2.61 -4.21 -6.05
CA GLY A 39 2.58 -5.67 -5.98
C GLY A 39 1.21 -6.25 -6.32
N ALA A 40 0.13 -5.63 -5.82
CA ALA A 40 -1.24 -6.03 -6.09
C ALA A 40 -1.63 -5.90 -7.57
N LEU A 41 -1.10 -4.91 -8.28
CA LEU A 41 -1.26 -4.77 -9.75
C LEU A 41 -0.44 -5.81 -10.52
N ALA A 42 0.79 -6.08 -10.08
CA ALA A 42 1.72 -6.95 -10.79
C ALA A 42 1.41 -8.44 -10.59
N ALA A 43 1.01 -8.84 -9.37
CA ALA A 43 0.81 -10.22 -8.99
C ALA A 43 -0.61 -10.76 -9.32
N PRO A 44 -0.78 -12.08 -9.58
CA PRO A 44 -2.10 -12.71 -9.61
C PRO A 44 -2.72 -12.73 -8.21
N LEU A 45 -4.04 -12.96 -8.14
CA LEU A 45 -4.81 -12.89 -6.89
C LEU A 45 -4.19 -13.67 -5.70
N PRO A 46 -3.72 -14.93 -5.85
CA PRO A 46 -3.09 -15.62 -4.73
C PRO A 46 -1.79 -14.94 -4.24
N GLY A 47 -1.00 -14.41 -5.18
CA GLY A 47 0.20 -13.66 -4.85
C GLY A 47 -0.11 -12.32 -4.19
N MET A 48 -1.15 -11.62 -4.63
CA MET A 48 -1.63 -10.40 -3.99
C MET A 48 -2.06 -10.68 -2.54
N LEU A 49 -2.78 -11.78 -2.28
CA LEU A 49 -3.18 -12.15 -0.92
C LEU A 49 -1.98 -12.48 -0.02
N PHE A 50 -0.94 -13.13 -0.58
CA PHE A 50 0.31 -13.34 0.14
C PHE A 50 0.99 -12.02 0.50
N LEU A 51 1.07 -11.07 -0.44
CA LEU A 51 1.61 -9.71 -0.17
C LEU A 51 0.75 -8.95 0.83
N ALA A 52 -0.59 -9.07 0.77
CA ALA A 52 -1.48 -8.46 1.76
C ALA A 52 -1.22 -9.01 3.17
N PHE A 53 -0.95 -10.31 3.29
CA PHE A 53 -0.58 -10.92 4.56
C PHE A 53 0.76 -10.37 5.07
N THR A 54 1.81 -10.35 4.24
CA THR A 54 3.14 -9.84 4.65
C THR A 54 3.09 -8.36 5.01
N CYS A 55 2.47 -7.54 4.17
CA CYS A 55 2.32 -6.11 4.38
C CYS A 55 1.51 -5.80 5.66
N GLY A 56 0.35 -6.46 5.82
CA GLY A 56 -0.51 -6.25 7.00
C GLY A 56 0.13 -6.74 8.29
N PHE A 57 0.85 -7.86 8.25
CA PHE A 57 1.60 -8.37 9.39
C PHE A 57 2.73 -7.41 9.80
N MET A 58 3.50 -6.90 8.83
CA MET A 58 4.56 -5.91 9.09
C MET A 58 3.99 -4.62 9.69
N TRP A 59 2.84 -4.17 9.17
CA TRP A 59 2.14 -2.99 9.69
C TRP A 59 1.65 -3.20 11.11
N ASP A 60 0.96 -4.29 11.38
CA ASP A 60 0.47 -4.62 12.73
C ASP A 60 1.64 -4.77 13.72
N ALA A 61 2.78 -5.34 13.30
CA ALA A 61 3.97 -5.44 14.13
C ALA A 61 4.56 -4.07 14.47
N LEU A 62 4.58 -3.12 13.51
CA LEU A 62 5.03 -1.75 13.74
C LEU A 62 4.14 -1.03 14.74
N VAL A 63 2.81 -1.11 14.54
CA VAL A 63 1.83 -0.44 15.41
C VAL A 63 1.76 -1.09 16.80
N ALA A 64 1.96 -2.40 16.90
CA ALA A 64 1.98 -3.12 18.18
C ALA A 64 3.11 -2.64 19.12
N THR A 65 4.17 -2.07 18.56
CA THR A 65 5.28 -1.47 19.37
C THR A 65 4.88 -0.15 20.02
N GLN A 66 3.82 0.50 19.56
CA GLN A 66 3.30 1.76 20.10
C GLN A 66 2.23 1.51 21.17
N ILE A 67 2.58 0.75 22.22
CA ILE A 67 1.65 0.45 23.32
C ILE A 67 1.52 1.67 24.20
N VAL A 68 0.32 2.23 24.28
CA VAL A 68 -0.06 3.22 25.29
C VAL A 68 -0.85 2.47 26.38
N ASP A 69 -0.40 2.56 27.62
CA ASP A 69 -1.05 1.98 28.81
C ASP A 69 -1.24 0.44 28.82
N GLY A 70 -0.39 -0.32 28.10
CA GLY A 70 -0.39 -1.79 28.15
C GLY A 70 -1.51 -2.49 27.35
N ASN A 71 -2.36 -1.74 26.66
CA ASN A 71 -3.40 -2.28 25.80
C ASN A 71 -3.06 -2.07 24.31
N LEU A 72 -3.14 -3.14 23.52
CA LEU A 72 -3.07 -3.05 22.07
C LEU A 72 -4.29 -2.30 21.53
N GLU A 73 -4.09 -1.11 20.94
CA GLU A 73 -5.17 -0.31 20.38
C GLU A 73 -5.71 -0.90 19.08
N ILE A 74 -4.87 -1.56 18.29
CA ILE A 74 -5.25 -2.23 17.03
C ILE A 74 -5.21 -3.74 17.22
N SER A 75 -6.21 -4.44 16.72
CA SER A 75 -6.26 -5.91 16.75
C SER A 75 -5.26 -6.47 15.75
N LEU A 76 -4.35 -7.32 16.21
CA LEU A 76 -3.49 -8.10 15.33
C LEU A 76 -4.33 -8.79 14.25
N GLY A 77 -3.94 -8.62 12.98
CA GLY A 77 -4.64 -9.16 11.82
C GLY A 77 -5.66 -8.22 11.17
N TRP A 78 -6.01 -7.09 11.81
CA TRP A 78 -6.92 -6.12 11.20
C TRP A 78 -6.35 -5.54 9.90
N SER A 79 -5.10 -5.11 9.91
CA SER A 79 -4.45 -4.56 8.73
C SER A 79 -4.35 -5.58 7.60
N ILE A 80 -4.18 -6.88 7.91
CA ILE A 80 -4.18 -7.95 6.90
C ILE A 80 -5.51 -7.97 6.13
N VAL A 81 -6.64 -7.89 6.85
CA VAL A 81 -7.98 -7.90 6.24
C VAL A 81 -8.19 -6.66 5.39
N VAL A 82 -7.78 -5.50 5.90
CA VAL A 82 -7.91 -4.23 5.15
C VAL A 82 -7.03 -4.25 3.90
N PHE A 83 -5.76 -4.66 4.00
CA PHE A 83 -4.88 -4.79 2.83
C PHE A 83 -5.39 -5.82 1.82
N ALA A 84 -5.96 -6.94 2.26
CA ALA A 84 -6.58 -7.90 1.36
C ALA A 84 -7.74 -7.28 0.57
N GLY A 85 -8.61 -6.50 1.22
CA GLY A 85 -9.71 -5.80 0.58
C GLY A 85 -9.24 -4.72 -0.40
N LEU A 86 -8.32 -3.85 0.02
CA LEU A 86 -7.76 -2.79 -0.83
C LEU A 86 -6.94 -3.39 -1.99
N GLY A 87 -6.19 -4.45 -1.72
CA GLY A 87 -5.46 -5.20 -2.73
C GLY A 87 -6.38 -5.84 -3.77
N ALA A 88 -7.53 -6.36 -3.34
CA ALA A 88 -8.52 -6.93 -4.27
C ALA A 88 -9.09 -5.86 -5.21
N ILE A 89 -9.37 -4.65 -4.70
CA ILE A 89 -9.77 -3.51 -5.53
C ILE A 89 -8.66 -3.20 -6.55
N MET A 90 -7.42 -3.05 -6.09
CA MET A 90 -6.27 -2.75 -6.96
C MET A 90 -6.02 -3.85 -7.99
N ASN A 91 -6.10 -5.13 -7.58
CA ASN A 91 -5.92 -6.29 -8.45
C ASN A 91 -7.00 -6.39 -9.54
N GLY A 92 -8.21 -5.88 -9.31
CA GLY A 92 -9.25 -5.75 -10.32
C GLY A 92 -8.81 -4.93 -11.54
N PHE A 93 -7.88 -4.01 -11.38
CA PHE A 93 -7.31 -3.20 -12.47
C PHE A 93 -6.06 -3.83 -13.11
N ARG A 94 -5.66 -5.03 -12.70
CA ARG A 94 -4.51 -5.76 -13.27
C ARG A 94 -4.55 -5.91 -14.80
N PRO A 95 -5.69 -6.13 -15.46
CA PRO A 95 -5.72 -6.18 -16.93
C PRO A 95 -5.25 -4.89 -17.59
N LEU A 96 -5.53 -3.74 -17.00
CA LEU A 96 -5.06 -2.44 -17.50
C LEU A 96 -3.55 -2.24 -17.25
N PHE A 97 -3.04 -2.72 -16.11
CA PHE A 97 -1.60 -2.78 -15.84
C PHE A 97 -0.87 -3.59 -16.92
N GLN A 98 -1.41 -4.74 -17.30
CA GLN A 98 -0.85 -5.58 -18.36
C GLN A 98 -0.86 -4.90 -19.75
N ARG A 99 -1.84 -4.01 -20.00
CA ARG A 99 -1.93 -3.19 -21.23
C ARG A 99 -1.01 -1.96 -21.23
N GLY A 100 -0.24 -1.72 -20.17
CA GLY A 100 0.71 -0.62 -20.08
C GLY A 100 0.25 0.63 -19.36
N HIS A 101 -1.01 0.67 -18.85
CA HIS A 101 -1.58 1.80 -18.09
C HIS A 101 -1.38 1.67 -16.57
N GLY A 102 -0.36 0.92 -16.14
CA GLY A 102 -0.17 0.58 -14.73
C GLY A 102 0.21 1.78 -13.86
N TRP A 103 1.01 2.70 -14.37
CA TRP A 103 1.45 3.87 -13.62
C TRP A 103 0.28 4.82 -13.33
N GLU A 104 -0.59 5.03 -14.30
CA GLU A 104 -1.78 5.90 -14.18
C GLU A 104 -2.72 5.39 -13.10
N ILE A 105 -2.98 4.08 -13.12
CA ILE A 105 -3.86 3.41 -12.15
C ILE A 105 -3.24 3.46 -10.76
N HIS A 106 -1.94 3.14 -10.66
CA HIS A 106 -1.24 3.19 -9.40
C HIS A 106 -1.28 4.58 -8.79
N CYS A 107 -1.04 5.63 -9.59
CA CYS A 107 -1.08 7.02 -9.12
C CYS A 107 -2.50 7.47 -8.73
N LEU A 108 -3.50 7.10 -9.52
CA LEU A 108 -4.88 7.55 -9.29
C LEU A 108 -5.52 6.87 -8.08
N LEU A 109 -5.26 5.57 -7.89
CA LEU A 109 -5.93 4.78 -6.85
C LEU A 109 -5.18 4.77 -5.53
N SER A 110 -3.85 4.96 -5.51
CA SER A 110 -3.08 4.88 -4.26
C SER A 110 -3.52 5.90 -3.21
N GLY A 111 -3.88 7.11 -3.60
CA GLY A 111 -4.37 8.13 -2.67
C GLY A 111 -5.70 7.76 -2.01
N PRO A 112 -6.77 7.52 -2.77
CA PRO A 112 -8.05 7.10 -2.21
C PRO A 112 -7.95 5.81 -1.38
N LEU A 113 -7.19 4.79 -1.85
CA LEU A 113 -7.02 3.54 -1.12
C LEU A 113 -6.24 3.73 0.18
N LEU A 114 -5.20 4.58 0.19
CA LEU A 114 -4.51 4.92 1.43
C LEU A 114 -5.41 5.70 2.38
N SER A 115 -6.22 6.64 1.88
CA SER A 115 -7.20 7.36 2.70
C SER A 115 -8.21 6.42 3.35
N ILE A 116 -8.69 5.40 2.63
CA ILE A 116 -9.58 4.37 3.17
C ILE A 116 -8.86 3.53 4.22
N PHE A 117 -7.60 3.18 4.00
CA PHE A 117 -6.78 2.45 4.97
C PHE A 117 -6.68 3.23 6.29
N VAL A 118 -6.22 4.48 6.24
CA VAL A 118 -6.07 5.33 7.44
C VAL A 118 -7.41 5.57 8.14
N LEU A 119 -8.49 5.76 7.37
CA LEU A 119 -9.85 5.88 7.92
C LEU A 119 -10.26 4.61 8.66
N SER A 120 -9.96 3.42 8.10
CA SER A 120 -10.31 2.14 8.71
C SER A 120 -9.58 1.91 10.03
N GLU A 121 -8.30 2.28 10.11
CA GLU A 121 -7.53 2.24 11.36
C GLU A 121 -8.12 3.19 12.41
N TYR A 122 -8.43 4.43 12.01
CA TYR A 122 -9.02 5.40 12.89
C TYR A 122 -10.39 4.93 13.42
N LEU A 123 -11.23 4.36 12.57
CA LEU A 123 -12.51 3.78 12.96
C LEU A 123 -12.33 2.64 13.96
N MET A 124 -11.35 1.78 13.76
CA MET A 124 -11.05 0.67 14.66
C MET A 124 -10.64 1.15 16.04
N ILE A 125 -9.76 2.16 16.10
CA ILE A 125 -9.30 2.77 17.36
C ILE A 125 -10.46 3.42 18.09
N THR A 126 -11.26 4.23 17.41
CA THR A 126 -12.40 4.94 18.03
C THR A 126 -13.50 3.98 18.51
N PHE A 127 -13.76 2.92 17.75
CA PHE A 127 -14.68 1.87 18.13
C PHE A 127 -14.25 1.17 19.43
N ARG A 128 -12.96 0.84 19.55
CA ARG A 128 -12.41 0.22 20.77
C ARG A 128 -12.44 1.14 21.98
N ARG A 129 -12.25 2.43 21.79
CA ARG A 129 -12.33 3.44 22.86
C ARG A 129 -13.76 3.76 23.30
N GLY A 130 -14.78 3.20 22.63
CA GLY A 130 -16.19 3.37 22.96
C GLY A 130 -16.78 4.74 22.63
N GLY A 131 -16.12 5.54 21.79
CA GLY A 131 -16.62 6.85 21.40
C GLY A 131 -16.22 7.23 19.97
N PHE A 132 -17.19 7.59 19.14
CA PHE A 132 -16.94 8.12 17.80
C PHE A 132 -16.74 9.64 17.87
N TYR A 133 -15.49 10.06 17.80
CA TYR A 133 -15.12 11.48 17.78
C TYR A 133 -14.31 11.78 16.53
N PHE A 134 -14.85 12.65 15.65
CA PHE A 134 -14.23 13.03 14.37
C PHE A 134 -13.87 14.53 14.36
N PRO A 135 -12.75 14.96 14.95
CA PRO A 135 -12.29 16.33 14.86
C PRO A 135 -11.84 16.66 13.43
N LYS A 136 -11.96 17.94 13.06
CA LYS A 136 -11.57 18.42 11.72
C LYS A 136 -10.13 18.05 11.32
N ILE A 137 -9.24 17.96 12.29
CA ILE A 137 -7.82 17.63 12.05
C ILE A 137 -7.63 16.22 11.47
N ILE A 138 -8.52 15.27 11.82
CA ILE A 138 -8.48 13.89 11.30
C ILE A 138 -8.73 13.88 9.78
N TRP A 139 -9.68 14.68 9.32
CA TRP A 139 -9.97 14.79 7.89
C TRP A 139 -8.79 15.39 7.10
N TRP A 140 -8.10 16.39 7.70
CA TRP A 140 -6.88 16.94 7.10
C TRP A 140 -5.75 15.91 7.07
N ARG A 141 -5.63 15.08 8.12
CA ARG A 141 -4.66 13.99 8.15
C ARG A 141 -4.95 12.95 7.07
N ILE A 142 -6.17 12.41 7.01
CA ILE A 142 -6.57 11.40 6.03
C ILE A 142 -6.38 11.94 4.59
N GLY A 143 -6.85 13.15 4.32
CA GLY A 143 -6.72 13.79 3.01
C GLY A 143 -5.26 14.10 2.67
N GLY A 144 -4.48 14.58 3.63
CA GLY A 144 -3.05 14.88 3.46
C GLY A 144 -2.22 13.64 3.13
N GLU A 145 -2.44 12.53 3.83
CA GLU A 145 -1.77 11.26 3.57
C GLU A 145 -2.15 10.69 2.20
N GLY A 146 -3.44 10.78 1.82
CA GLY A 146 -3.89 10.37 0.48
C GLY A 146 -3.28 11.22 -0.64
N LEU A 147 -3.22 12.54 -0.48
CA LEU A 147 -2.57 13.42 -1.46
C LEU A 147 -1.07 13.18 -1.54
N ALA A 148 -0.41 12.99 -0.40
CA ALA A 148 1.02 12.64 -0.37
C ALA A 148 1.28 11.33 -1.10
N ALA A 149 0.42 10.33 -0.90
CA ALA A 149 0.49 9.06 -1.62
C ALA A 149 0.38 9.24 -3.13
N MET A 150 -0.56 10.04 -3.62
CA MET A 150 -0.70 10.33 -5.05
C MET A 150 0.54 11.01 -5.64
N ILE A 151 1.17 11.92 -4.90
CA ILE A 151 2.37 12.65 -5.35
C ILE A 151 3.60 11.73 -5.35
N VAL A 152 3.75 10.87 -4.36
CA VAL A 152 4.89 9.95 -4.21
C VAL A 152 4.75 8.69 -5.07
N SER A 153 3.53 8.27 -5.33
CA SER A 153 3.18 7.06 -6.07
C SER A 153 3.87 6.93 -7.44
N PRO A 154 3.97 7.97 -8.31
CA PRO A 154 4.69 7.87 -9.58
C PRO A 154 6.15 7.47 -9.39
N ILE A 155 6.81 8.04 -8.38
CA ILE A 155 8.23 7.77 -8.10
C ILE A 155 8.40 6.32 -7.65
N VAL A 156 7.57 5.89 -6.70
CA VAL A 156 7.58 4.50 -6.20
C VAL A 156 7.33 3.51 -7.35
N PHE A 157 6.31 3.80 -8.19
CA PHE A 157 6.00 2.97 -9.34
C PHE A 157 7.18 2.87 -10.32
N LEU A 158 7.78 3.99 -10.69
CA LEU A 158 8.91 4.03 -11.63
C LEU A 158 10.11 3.26 -11.09
N VAL A 159 10.47 3.45 -9.84
CA VAL A 159 11.60 2.75 -9.20
C VAL A 159 11.34 1.23 -9.19
N LEU A 160 10.18 0.79 -8.70
CA LEU A 160 9.86 -0.63 -8.63
C LEU A 160 9.75 -1.26 -10.01
N HIS A 161 9.12 -0.57 -10.97
CA HIS A 161 8.97 -1.08 -12.32
C HIS A 161 10.31 -1.18 -13.06
N TRP A 162 11.17 -0.17 -12.91
CA TRP A 162 12.51 -0.18 -13.47
C TRP A 162 13.36 -1.32 -12.88
N LEU A 163 13.34 -1.51 -11.57
CA LEU A 163 14.02 -2.62 -10.91
C LEU A 163 13.47 -3.98 -11.37
N ALA A 164 12.15 -4.12 -11.46
CA ALA A 164 11.53 -5.36 -11.91
C ALA A 164 11.90 -5.72 -13.36
N LEU A 165 12.03 -4.72 -14.25
CA LEU A 165 12.53 -4.91 -15.61
C LEU A 165 14.02 -5.28 -15.61
N SER A 166 14.83 -4.59 -14.81
CA SER A 166 16.29 -4.83 -14.74
C SER A 166 16.62 -6.24 -14.24
N PHE A 167 15.81 -6.79 -13.35
CA PHE A 167 15.94 -8.17 -12.88
C PHE A 167 15.23 -9.21 -13.77
N GLY A 168 14.62 -8.79 -14.88
CA GLY A 168 13.89 -9.68 -15.78
C GLY A 168 12.65 -10.33 -15.16
N LEU A 169 12.09 -9.73 -14.11
CA LEU A 169 10.92 -10.25 -13.40
C LEU A 169 9.61 -9.97 -14.13
N ILE A 170 9.58 -8.94 -14.97
CA ILE A 170 8.46 -8.58 -15.85
C ILE A 170 9.00 -8.54 -17.27
N PRO A 171 8.35 -9.21 -18.25
CA PRO A 171 8.80 -9.16 -19.63
C PRO A 171 8.66 -7.74 -20.21
N PRO A 172 9.58 -7.31 -21.08
CA PRO A 172 9.49 -6.05 -21.80
C PRO A 172 8.14 -5.91 -22.55
N ARG A 173 7.73 -4.67 -22.79
CA ARG A 173 6.44 -4.36 -23.41
C ARG A 173 6.26 -5.04 -24.78
N GLU A 174 7.30 -5.06 -25.59
CA GLU A 174 7.30 -5.69 -26.91
C GLU A 174 6.96 -7.18 -26.86
N VAL A 175 7.51 -7.91 -25.89
CA VAL A 175 7.22 -9.34 -25.70
C VAL A 175 5.78 -9.56 -25.24
N ARG A 176 5.23 -8.67 -24.40
CA ARG A 176 3.84 -8.75 -23.94
C ARG A 176 2.85 -8.49 -25.07
N GLU A 177 3.13 -7.53 -25.96
CA GLU A 177 2.29 -7.22 -27.11
C GLU A 177 2.31 -8.37 -28.14
N ALA A 178 3.48 -8.98 -28.36
CA ALA A 178 3.60 -10.13 -29.25
C ALA A 178 2.82 -11.37 -28.77
N VAL A 179 2.81 -11.62 -27.45
CA VAL A 179 2.03 -12.74 -26.86
C VAL A 179 0.53 -12.45 -26.88
N ALA A 180 0.11 -11.20 -26.77
CA ALA A 180 -1.31 -10.83 -26.80
C ALA A 180 -1.95 -10.87 -28.20
N GLN A 181 -1.12 -10.98 -29.26
CA GLN A 181 -1.56 -11.07 -30.68
C GLN A 181 -1.66 -12.52 -31.19
N GLN A 182 -1.26 -13.49 -30.39
CA GLN A 182 -1.39 -14.93 -30.67
C GLN A 182 -2.65 -15.52 -30.00
#